data_f5af7d29ccb3b1d98af72c2953293f9c
#
_entry.id   f5af7d29ccb3b1d98af72c2953293f9c
#
_cell.length_a   1.000
_cell.length_b   1.000
_cell.length_c   1.000
_cell.angle_alpha   90.00
_cell.angle_beta   90.00
_cell.angle_gamma   90.00
#
_symmetry.space_group_name_H-M   'P 1'
#
loop_
_entity.id
_entity.type
_entity.pdbx_description
1 polymer ?
#
loop_
_entity_poly.entity_id
_entity_poly.type
_entity_poly.pdbx_seq_one_letter_code
_entity_poly.pdbx_strand_id
1 'polypeptide(L)'
;MSLAPVLARIDADLENATKRLLDLLRIPSISTDPAFDKACDTAADWLVDQLRAIGAEAQKHQTPGKPMVMGSFTGSSNPDAPHILFYGHYDVQPADPLELWHHDPFEPAVEQTAHGQV
;
A
#
# COMPACT_ATOMS: atom_id res chain seq x y z
N MET A 1 -26.56 1.45 -11.55
CA MET A 1 -25.20 1.03 -11.95
C MET A 1 -24.93 -0.37 -11.40
N SER A 2 -24.41 -1.31 -12.21
CA SER A 2 -24.13 -2.67 -11.76
C SER A 2 -22.73 -2.77 -11.17
N LEU A 3 -22.56 -3.50 -10.05
CA LEU A 3 -21.25 -3.79 -9.45
C LEU A 3 -20.49 -4.93 -10.17
N ALA A 4 -21.19 -5.71 -10.99
CA ALA A 4 -20.62 -6.89 -11.63
C ALA A 4 -19.32 -6.61 -12.42
N PRO A 5 -19.19 -5.53 -13.22
CA PRO A 5 -17.95 -5.25 -13.92
C PRO A 5 -16.79 -4.90 -12.97
N VAL A 6 -17.09 -4.29 -11.82
CA VAL A 6 -16.08 -3.93 -10.81
C VAL A 6 -15.57 -5.22 -10.15
N LEU A 7 -16.45 -6.11 -9.74
CA LEU A 7 -16.08 -7.38 -9.13
C LEU A 7 -15.27 -8.25 -10.11
N ALA A 8 -15.72 -8.36 -11.36
CA ALA A 8 -14.97 -9.08 -12.40
C ALA A 8 -13.56 -8.50 -12.62
N ARG A 9 -13.40 -7.17 -12.53
CA ARG A 9 -12.09 -6.54 -12.63
C ARG A 9 -11.21 -6.87 -11.43
N ILE A 10 -11.76 -6.89 -10.22
CA ILE A 10 -11.03 -7.26 -9.00
C ILE A 10 -10.54 -8.71 -9.12
N ASP A 11 -11.42 -9.64 -9.50
CA ASP A 11 -11.06 -11.04 -9.65
C ASP A 11 -9.98 -11.25 -10.72
N ALA A 12 -10.06 -10.53 -11.84
CA ALA A 12 -9.09 -10.63 -12.93
C ALA A 12 -7.72 -10.04 -12.58
N ASP A 13 -7.63 -9.11 -11.61
CA ASP A 13 -6.37 -8.45 -11.20
C ASP A 13 -5.82 -8.98 -9.87
N LEU A 14 -6.43 -10.01 -9.29
CA LEU A 14 -6.09 -10.50 -7.94
C LEU A 14 -4.61 -10.89 -7.82
N GLU A 15 -4.07 -11.60 -8.80
CA GLU A 15 -2.66 -12.01 -8.82
C GLU A 15 -1.72 -10.79 -8.80
N ASN A 16 -2.00 -9.79 -9.65
CA ASN A 16 -1.21 -8.55 -9.68
C ASN A 16 -1.37 -7.73 -8.40
N ALA A 17 -2.58 -7.69 -7.82
CA ALA A 17 -2.83 -7.02 -6.55
C ALA A 17 -2.05 -7.67 -5.41
N THR A 18 -2.04 -9.01 -5.35
CA THR A 18 -1.25 -9.78 -4.39
C THR A 18 0.24 -9.49 -4.57
N LYS A 19 0.74 -9.51 -5.81
CA LYS A 19 2.14 -9.18 -6.09
C LYS A 19 2.51 -7.77 -5.59
N ARG A 20 1.69 -6.76 -5.88
CA ARG A 20 1.91 -5.39 -5.40
C ARG A 20 1.93 -5.31 -3.88
N LEU A 21 1.04 -6.04 -3.20
CA LEU A 21 1.05 -6.13 -1.74
C LEU A 21 2.36 -6.72 -1.23
N LEU A 22 2.80 -7.85 -1.78
CA LEU A 22 4.07 -8.48 -1.39
C LEU A 22 5.27 -7.56 -1.65
N ASP A 23 5.28 -6.80 -2.76
CA ASP A 23 6.34 -5.84 -3.07
C ASP A 23 6.39 -4.70 -2.03
N LEU A 24 5.24 -4.21 -1.56
CA LEU A 24 5.19 -3.21 -0.48
C LEU A 24 5.67 -3.80 0.86
N LEU A 25 5.24 -5.00 1.20
CA LEU A 25 5.57 -5.67 2.47
C LEU A 25 7.07 -5.99 2.60
N ARG A 26 7.82 -6.07 1.49
CA ARG A 26 9.28 -6.22 1.50
C ARG A 26 10.03 -4.97 1.94
N ILE A 27 9.36 -3.82 1.98
CA ILE A 27 10.00 -2.58 2.40
C ILE A 27 9.83 -2.43 3.91
N PRO A 28 10.91 -2.51 4.71
CA PRO A 28 10.82 -2.47 6.17
C PRO A 28 10.58 -1.03 6.66
N SER A 29 9.38 -0.51 6.40
CA SER A 29 9.00 0.87 6.70
C SER A 29 8.70 1.11 8.20
N ILE A 30 9.61 0.68 9.07
CA ILE A 30 9.49 0.81 10.53
C ILE A 30 9.66 2.29 10.91
N SER A 31 8.57 2.96 11.28
CA SER A 31 8.55 4.41 11.47
C SER A 31 9.17 4.86 12.80
N THR A 32 9.22 3.98 13.79
CA THR A 32 9.67 4.30 15.15
C THR A 32 11.19 4.21 15.34
N ASP A 33 11.92 3.66 14.37
CA ASP A 33 13.36 3.50 14.44
C ASP A 33 14.03 4.34 13.33
N PRO A 34 14.89 5.32 13.67
CA PRO A 34 15.62 6.13 12.70
C PRO A 34 16.48 5.33 11.71
N ALA A 35 16.93 4.13 12.07
CA ALA A 35 17.68 3.25 11.16
C ALA A 35 16.89 2.89 9.90
N PHE A 36 15.54 2.95 9.95
CA PHE A 36 14.62 2.65 8.84
C PHE A 36 14.07 3.90 8.13
N ASP A 37 14.59 5.10 8.41
CA ASP A 37 14.12 6.34 7.76
C ASP A 37 14.16 6.24 6.23
N LYS A 38 15.25 5.70 5.69
CA LYS A 38 15.39 5.48 4.25
C LYS A 38 14.37 4.47 3.71
N ALA A 39 14.03 3.45 4.47
CA ALA A 39 13.01 2.48 4.07
C ALA A 39 11.61 3.12 4.05
N CYS A 40 11.29 3.95 5.04
CA CYS A 40 10.05 4.73 5.03
C CYS A 40 9.96 5.67 3.83
N ASP A 41 11.08 6.32 3.48
CA ASP A 41 11.15 7.18 2.29
C ASP A 41 10.96 6.38 0.99
N THR A 42 11.56 5.18 0.91
CA THR A 42 11.40 4.24 -0.22
C THR A 42 9.95 3.77 -0.35
N ALA A 43 9.28 3.44 0.76
CA ALA A 43 7.87 3.05 0.76
C ALA A 43 6.97 4.18 0.27
N ALA A 44 7.26 5.42 0.69
CA ALA A 44 6.54 6.60 0.20
C ALA A 44 6.72 6.81 -1.31
N ASP A 45 7.94 6.67 -1.84
CA ASP A 45 8.20 6.76 -3.29
C ASP A 45 7.47 5.64 -4.05
N TRP A 46 7.51 4.41 -3.55
CA TRP A 46 6.77 3.29 -4.14
C TRP A 46 5.26 3.60 -4.23
N LEU A 47 4.67 4.15 -3.16
CA LEU A 47 3.24 4.53 -3.15
C LEU A 47 2.92 5.63 -4.16
N VAL A 48 3.79 6.64 -4.29
CA VAL A 48 3.64 7.68 -5.32
C VAL A 48 3.60 7.05 -6.71
N ASP A 49 4.51 6.11 -6.99
CA ASP A 49 4.57 5.44 -8.29
C ASP A 49 3.32 4.57 -8.53
N GLN A 50 2.82 3.85 -7.52
CA GLN A 50 1.57 3.08 -7.64
C GLN A 50 0.37 3.98 -7.91
N LEU A 51 0.24 5.11 -7.22
CA LEU A 51 -0.84 6.06 -7.44
C LEU A 51 -0.77 6.67 -8.85
N ARG A 52 0.41 7.02 -9.31
CA ARG A 52 0.62 7.52 -10.68
C ARG A 52 0.29 6.48 -11.75
N ALA A 53 0.65 5.22 -11.50
CA ALA A 53 0.36 4.10 -12.42
C ALA A 53 -1.13 3.88 -12.65
N ILE A 54 -1.98 4.24 -11.69
CA ILE A 54 -3.45 4.19 -11.83
C ILE A 54 -4.06 5.55 -12.26
N GLY A 55 -3.23 6.53 -12.61
CA GLY A 55 -3.66 7.81 -13.16
C GLY A 55 -3.89 8.94 -12.15
N ALA A 56 -3.47 8.78 -10.89
CA ALA A 56 -3.54 9.85 -9.92
C ALA A 56 -2.44 10.91 -10.15
N GLU A 57 -2.74 12.16 -9.86
CA GLU A 57 -1.72 13.16 -9.59
C GLU A 57 -1.21 12.94 -8.17
N ALA A 58 -0.01 12.38 -8.02
CA ALA A 58 0.52 11.96 -6.73
C ALA A 58 1.88 12.58 -6.42
N GLN A 59 2.07 12.94 -5.14
CA GLN A 59 3.29 13.56 -4.64
C GLN A 59 3.62 13.07 -3.23
N LYS A 60 4.93 13.04 -2.94
CA LYS A 60 5.48 12.85 -1.61
C LYS A 60 5.71 14.22 -0.95
N HIS A 61 5.21 14.39 0.25
CA HIS A 61 5.38 15.60 1.06
C HIS A 61 6.24 15.29 2.27
N GLN A 62 7.32 16.05 2.43
CA GLN A 62 8.15 15.94 3.62
C GLN A 62 7.42 16.50 4.84
N THR A 63 7.56 15.84 5.97
CA THR A 63 7.03 16.29 7.27
C THR A 63 8.15 16.27 8.31
N PRO A 64 7.94 16.85 9.50
CA PRO A 64 8.90 16.68 10.60
C PRO A 64 9.10 15.23 11.04
N GLY A 65 8.15 14.35 10.72
CA GLY A 65 8.25 12.90 10.90
C GLY A 65 8.55 12.17 9.58
N LYS A 66 7.83 11.10 9.31
CA LYS A 66 7.97 10.35 8.05
C LYS A 66 7.20 11.06 6.92
N PRO A 67 7.59 10.86 5.64
CA PRO A 67 6.92 11.48 4.52
C PRO A 67 5.42 11.13 4.45
N MET A 68 4.62 12.05 3.96
CA MET A 68 3.22 11.83 3.64
C MET A 68 3.04 11.73 2.13
N VAL A 69 2.24 10.80 1.68
CA VAL A 69 1.89 10.65 0.26
C VAL A 69 0.47 11.15 0.04
N MET A 70 0.30 12.00 -0.94
CA MET A 70 -1.02 12.48 -1.38
C MET A 70 -1.20 12.20 -2.85
N GLY A 71 -2.39 11.71 -3.21
CA GLY A 71 -2.79 11.51 -4.59
C GLY A 71 -4.21 11.98 -4.82
N SER A 72 -4.49 12.53 -5.98
CA SER A 72 -5.82 12.97 -6.36
C SER A 72 -6.19 12.52 -7.77
N PHE A 73 -7.47 12.23 -7.96
CA PHE A 73 -8.07 12.00 -9.25
C PHE A 73 -9.07 13.10 -9.56
N THR A 74 -8.98 13.65 -10.74
CA THR A 74 -10.08 14.43 -11.30
C THR A 74 -11.04 13.44 -11.95
N GLY A 75 -11.90 12.81 -11.14
CA GLY A 75 -12.66 11.63 -11.56
C GLY A 75 -13.93 11.94 -12.34
N SER A 76 -14.44 13.17 -12.31
CA SER A 76 -15.73 13.50 -12.93
C SER A 76 -15.74 14.93 -13.46
N SER A 77 -16.36 15.13 -14.62
CA SER A 77 -16.72 16.47 -15.13
C SER A 77 -17.98 17.04 -14.48
N ASN A 78 -18.66 16.27 -13.62
CA ASN A 78 -19.79 16.74 -12.86
C ASN A 78 -19.32 17.57 -11.67
N PRO A 79 -19.62 18.87 -11.57
CA PRO A 79 -19.19 19.71 -10.46
C PRO A 79 -19.85 19.31 -9.13
N ASP A 80 -20.97 18.59 -9.17
CA ASP A 80 -21.69 18.11 -7.98
C ASP A 80 -21.26 16.68 -7.57
N ALA A 81 -20.24 16.11 -8.21
CA ALA A 81 -19.75 14.81 -7.83
C ALA A 81 -19.16 14.83 -6.40
N PRO A 82 -19.51 13.86 -5.55
CA PRO A 82 -18.98 13.82 -4.20
C PRO A 82 -17.47 13.57 -4.22
N HIS A 83 -16.76 14.27 -3.33
CA HIS A 83 -15.37 14.00 -3.03
C HIS A 83 -15.27 12.91 -1.96
N ILE A 84 -14.46 11.88 -2.25
CA ILE A 84 -14.20 10.78 -1.33
C ILE A 84 -12.71 10.85 -0.95
N LEU A 85 -12.43 10.91 0.35
CA LEU A 85 -11.08 10.81 0.88
C LEU A 85 -10.83 9.37 1.35
N PHE A 86 -9.80 8.74 0.77
CA PHE A 86 -9.24 7.49 1.29
C PHE A 86 -8.05 7.81 2.19
N TYR A 87 -8.00 7.16 3.34
CA TYR A 87 -6.89 7.26 4.27
C TYR A 87 -6.31 5.87 4.54
N GLY A 88 -4.98 5.80 4.64
CA GLY A 88 -4.25 4.64 5.06
C GLY A 88 -2.88 5.04 5.58
N HIS A 89 -2.20 4.14 6.28
CA HIS A 89 -0.79 4.32 6.65
C HIS A 89 0.05 3.21 6.01
N TYR A 90 1.30 3.51 5.73
CA TYR A 90 2.24 2.60 5.08
C TYR A 90 3.39 2.17 5.99
N ASP A 91 3.51 2.80 7.14
CA ASP A 91 4.50 2.44 8.14
C ASP A 91 4.07 1.22 8.95
N VAL A 92 5.06 0.54 9.48
CA VAL A 92 4.87 -0.64 10.32
C VAL A 92 5.60 -0.47 11.64
N GLN A 93 5.24 -1.31 12.62
CA GLN A 93 5.93 -1.40 13.89
C GLN A 93 7.18 -2.32 13.77
N PRO A 94 8.12 -2.25 14.74
CA PRO A 94 9.19 -3.24 14.86
C PRO A 94 8.62 -4.66 14.88
N ALA A 95 9.29 -5.58 14.20
CA ALA A 95 8.83 -6.96 14.05
C ALA A 95 9.20 -7.87 15.25
N ASP A 96 9.71 -7.30 16.33
CA ASP A 96 10.08 -8.07 17.54
C ASP A 96 8.86 -8.67 18.26
N PRO A 97 9.00 -9.86 18.83
CA PRO A 97 10.19 -10.73 18.83
C PRO A 97 10.30 -11.58 17.55
N LEU A 98 11.47 -11.55 16.90
CA LEU A 98 11.70 -12.20 15.60
C LEU A 98 11.52 -13.73 15.67
N GLU A 99 11.77 -14.34 16.80
CA GLU A 99 11.65 -15.81 17.01
C GLU A 99 10.21 -16.34 16.93
N LEU A 100 9.21 -15.46 16.94
CA LEU A 100 7.81 -15.86 16.80
C LEU A 100 7.32 -15.88 15.33
N TRP A 101 8.13 -15.38 14.41
CA TRP A 101 7.78 -15.41 13.01
C TRP A 101 8.19 -16.74 12.37
N HIS A 102 7.33 -17.28 11.51
CA HIS A 102 7.64 -18.49 10.73
C HIS A 102 8.64 -18.20 9.61
N HIS A 103 8.63 -16.98 9.10
CA HIS A 103 9.52 -16.46 8.05
C HIS A 103 10.08 -15.11 8.47
N ASP A 104 11.06 -14.60 7.76
CA ASP A 104 11.49 -13.21 7.92
C ASP A 104 10.28 -12.29 7.67
N PRO A 105 9.96 -11.36 8.58
CA PRO A 105 8.78 -10.50 8.48
C PRO A 105 8.78 -9.61 7.22
N PHE A 106 9.93 -9.39 6.59
CA PHE A 106 10.04 -8.63 5.33
C PHE A 106 10.32 -9.49 4.10
N GLU A 107 10.17 -10.82 4.24
CA GLU A 107 10.15 -11.79 3.14
C GLU A 107 8.75 -12.44 3.05
N PRO A 108 7.71 -11.66 2.66
CA PRO A 108 6.34 -12.12 2.71
C PRO A 108 6.09 -13.26 1.73
N ALA A 109 5.31 -14.24 2.16
CA ALA A 109 4.90 -15.39 1.37
C ALA A 109 3.39 -15.61 1.52
N VAL A 110 2.76 -16.14 0.47
CA VAL A 110 1.37 -16.58 0.54
C VAL A 110 1.33 -18.02 1.03
N GLU A 111 0.70 -18.25 2.16
CA GLU A 111 0.54 -19.57 2.74
C GLU A 111 -0.88 -20.10 2.59
N GLN A 112 -1.01 -21.42 2.41
CA GLN A 112 -2.29 -22.09 2.45
C GLN A 112 -2.59 -22.55 3.87
N THR A 113 -3.63 -22.01 4.45
CA THR A 113 -4.09 -22.39 5.79
C THR A 113 -5.41 -23.17 5.75
N ALA A 114 -5.86 -23.67 6.90
CA ALA A 114 -7.18 -24.30 7.03
C ALA A 114 -8.35 -23.33 6.73
N HIS A 115 -8.10 -22.04 6.74
CA HIS A 115 -9.08 -20.97 6.48
C HIS A 115 -8.91 -20.32 5.10
N GLY A 116 -8.04 -20.84 4.25
CA GLY A 116 -7.71 -20.31 2.93
C GLY A 116 -6.27 -19.80 2.82
N GLN A 117 -6.00 -19.00 1.79
CA GLN A 117 -4.69 -18.35 1.61
C GLN A 117 -4.60 -17.12 2.50
N VAL A 118 -3.44 -16.91 3.09
CA VAL A 118 -3.06 -15.74 3.89
C VAL A 118 -1.68 -15.27 3.50
#